data_c92e4d26d79b2bd42cb28d21ca8d0de2
#
_entry.id   c92e4d26d79b2bd42cb28d21ca8d0de2
#
_cell.length_a   1.000
_cell.length_b   1.000
_cell.length_c   1.000
_cell.angle_alpha   90.00
_cell.angle_beta   90.00
_cell.angle_gamma   90.00
#
_symmetry.space_group_name_H-M   'P 1'
#
loop_
_entity.id
_entity.type
_entity.pdbx_description
1 polymer ?
#
loop_
_entity_poly.entity_id
_entity_poly.type
_entity_poly.pdbx_seq_one_letter_code
_entity_poly.pdbx_strand_id
1 'polypeptide(L)'
;QWLLGIFPEDSPRKEWLDAIIPDRPVALLDQTGHGMWLNSKAMELAGINKDTETSQLIVIHKDPATGEPTGTINEQTIQMVERVIPQAQVADYSETIYGIFDTFLSYGITSQQTAEGHRVPMDALKQLEDNNRLKERVFVSWDWKTTLNLAYSLDDIENQIKTREKYASDFIYPNYVKIFADGGPFSGTSLLLQPYEKDFAGKEGFYGGANMTVEEFTEAFKMFDSW
;
A
#
# COMPACT_ATOMS: atom_id res chain seq x y z
N GLN A 1 -13.21 3.75 -2.71
CA GLN A 1 -12.17 4.10 -3.69
C GLN A 1 -12.72 5.12 -4.69
N TRP A 2 -11.87 5.97 -5.25
CA TRP A 2 -12.21 6.88 -6.33
C TRP A 2 -11.33 6.61 -7.56
N LEU A 3 -11.83 6.99 -8.74
CA LEU A 3 -11.17 6.72 -10.01
C LEU A 3 -10.36 7.94 -10.45
N LEU A 4 -9.16 7.71 -10.99
CA LEU A 4 -8.40 8.75 -11.67
C LEU A 4 -9.16 9.27 -12.89
N GLY A 5 -8.97 10.53 -13.23
CA GLY A 5 -9.62 11.21 -14.35
C GLY A 5 -11.04 11.74 -14.10
N ILE A 6 -11.64 11.48 -12.93
CA ILE A 6 -12.96 12.04 -12.60
C ILE A 6 -12.91 13.42 -11.96
N PHE A 7 -11.75 13.81 -11.45
CA PHE A 7 -11.54 15.14 -10.88
C PHE A 7 -10.51 15.94 -11.69
N PRO A 8 -10.61 17.26 -11.75
CA PRO A 8 -9.60 18.09 -12.38
C PRO A 8 -8.22 17.85 -11.76
N GLU A 9 -7.21 17.62 -12.61
CA GLU A 9 -5.81 17.39 -12.21
C GLU A 9 -5.63 16.21 -11.22
N ASP A 10 -6.58 15.29 -11.16
CA ASP A 10 -6.65 14.19 -10.19
C ASP A 10 -6.39 14.64 -8.74
N SER A 11 -6.83 15.84 -8.41
CA SER A 11 -6.62 16.47 -7.10
C SER A 11 -7.96 16.88 -6.47
N PRO A 12 -8.75 15.91 -5.98
CA PRO A 12 -10.00 16.23 -5.29
C PRO A 12 -9.75 17.04 -4.02
N ARG A 13 -10.68 17.93 -3.70
CA ARG A 13 -10.52 18.90 -2.62
C ARG A 13 -11.23 18.45 -1.33
N LYS A 14 -10.57 18.70 -0.18
CA LYS A 14 -11.10 18.38 1.15
C LYS A 14 -12.48 19.00 1.42
N GLU A 15 -12.72 20.20 0.90
CA GLU A 15 -13.94 20.94 1.11
C GLU A 15 -15.18 20.19 0.56
N TRP A 16 -15.01 19.34 -0.45
CA TRP A 16 -16.10 18.53 -0.97
C TRP A 16 -16.52 17.41 -0.02
N LEU A 17 -15.55 16.80 0.70
CA LEU A 17 -15.85 15.84 1.76
C LEU A 17 -16.36 16.54 3.02
N ASP A 18 -15.77 17.68 3.38
CA ASP A 18 -16.19 18.47 4.56
C ASP A 18 -17.65 18.92 4.44
N ALA A 19 -18.11 19.24 3.23
CA ALA A 19 -19.51 19.62 3.00
C ALA A 19 -20.51 18.48 3.25
N ILE A 20 -20.07 17.23 3.15
CA ILE A 20 -20.92 16.04 3.32
C ILE A 20 -20.71 15.42 4.71
N ILE A 21 -19.48 15.31 5.17
CA ILE A 21 -19.10 14.65 6.43
C ILE A 21 -18.08 15.52 7.17
N PRO A 22 -18.54 16.58 7.85
CA PRO A 22 -17.65 17.52 8.55
C PRO A 22 -17.17 17.01 9.92
N ASP A 23 -17.89 16.10 10.54
CA ASP A 23 -17.79 15.74 11.96
C ASP A 23 -16.89 14.51 12.23
N ARG A 24 -16.55 13.74 11.21
CA ARG A 24 -15.70 12.56 11.35
C ARG A 24 -14.61 12.50 10.28
N PRO A 25 -13.47 11.82 10.55
CA PRO A 25 -12.42 11.66 9.54
C PRO A 25 -12.88 10.81 8.37
N VAL A 26 -12.53 11.24 7.16
CA VAL A 26 -12.78 10.51 5.92
C VAL A 26 -11.48 10.42 5.14
N ALA A 27 -11.11 9.20 4.74
CA ALA A 27 -9.98 8.91 3.89
C ALA A 27 -10.41 7.93 2.79
N LEU A 28 -10.30 8.32 1.55
CA LEU A 28 -10.69 7.54 0.38
C LEU A 28 -9.47 7.25 -0.49
N LEU A 29 -9.06 6.00 -0.51
CA LEU A 29 -7.95 5.53 -1.36
C LEU A 29 -8.37 5.62 -2.83
N ASP A 30 -7.46 6.00 -3.73
CA ASP A 30 -7.71 5.95 -5.16
C ASP A 30 -7.68 4.50 -5.69
N GLN A 31 -8.00 4.32 -6.97
CA GLN A 31 -8.04 3.00 -7.60
C GLN A 31 -6.66 2.34 -7.71
N THR A 32 -5.57 3.13 -7.66
CA THR A 32 -4.20 2.63 -7.80
C THR A 32 -3.57 2.26 -6.47
N GLY A 33 -4.12 2.74 -5.36
CA GLY A 33 -3.54 2.62 -4.02
C GLY A 33 -2.40 3.60 -3.74
N HIS A 34 -2.07 4.49 -4.68
CA HIS A 34 -0.99 5.46 -4.57
C HIS A 34 -1.43 6.88 -4.21
N GLY A 35 -2.72 7.12 -4.13
CA GLY A 35 -3.30 8.41 -3.74
C GLY A 35 -4.45 8.26 -2.74
N MET A 36 -4.59 9.23 -1.87
CA MET A 36 -5.67 9.26 -0.88
C MET A 36 -6.29 10.65 -0.83
N TRP A 37 -7.62 10.68 -0.80
CA TRP A 37 -8.42 11.89 -0.64
C TRP A 37 -8.95 11.98 0.78
N LEU A 38 -8.62 13.08 1.45
CA LEU A 38 -8.88 13.31 2.86
C LEU A 38 -9.81 14.50 3.05
N ASN A 39 -10.66 14.44 4.07
CA ASN A 39 -11.32 15.63 4.59
C ASN A 39 -10.42 16.34 5.64
N SER A 40 -10.83 17.54 6.06
CA SER A 40 -10.08 18.34 7.03
C SER A 40 -9.85 17.59 8.36
N LYS A 41 -10.84 16.78 8.78
CA LYS A 41 -10.76 16.01 10.03
C LYS A 41 -9.72 14.89 9.97
N ALA A 42 -9.63 14.20 8.84
CA ALA A 42 -8.61 13.16 8.61
C ALA A 42 -7.20 13.77 8.57
N MET A 43 -7.04 14.91 7.93
CA MET A 43 -5.77 15.64 7.88
C MET A 43 -5.32 16.13 9.26
N GLU A 44 -6.25 16.67 10.07
CA GLU A 44 -5.99 17.08 11.45
C GLU A 44 -5.45 15.90 12.28
N LEU A 45 -6.13 14.74 12.22
CA LEU A 45 -5.71 13.54 12.94
C LEU A 45 -4.36 12.99 12.48
N ALA A 46 -4.08 13.05 11.19
CA ALA A 46 -2.81 12.60 10.61
C ALA A 46 -1.66 13.60 10.81
N GLY A 47 -1.94 14.80 11.38
CA GLY A 47 -0.95 15.86 11.57
C GLY A 47 -0.49 16.51 10.27
N ILE A 48 -1.29 16.42 9.20
CA ILE A 48 -1.00 16.98 7.88
C ILE A 48 -1.46 18.43 7.82
N ASN A 49 -0.54 19.36 7.62
CA ASN A 49 -0.81 20.79 7.54
C ASN A 49 0.14 21.49 6.55
N LYS A 50 0.06 22.80 6.44
CA LYS A 50 0.88 23.59 5.52
C LYS A 50 2.39 23.49 5.77
N ASP A 51 2.79 23.25 7.02
CA ASP A 51 4.17 23.17 7.45
C ASP A 51 4.74 21.74 7.34
N THR A 52 3.91 20.76 6.95
CA THR A 52 4.37 19.40 6.70
C THR A 52 5.34 19.39 5.52
N GLU A 53 6.56 18.89 5.79
CA GLU A 53 7.62 18.81 4.79
C GLU A 53 7.23 17.84 3.67
N THR A 54 7.58 18.21 2.44
CA THR A 54 7.35 17.38 1.24
C THR A 54 8.68 16.93 0.66
N SER A 55 8.68 15.76 0.03
CA SER A 55 9.83 15.19 -0.67
C SER A 55 9.36 14.49 -1.96
N GLN A 56 10.22 13.74 -2.64
CA GLN A 56 9.79 12.92 -3.78
C GLN A 56 8.79 11.83 -3.38
N LEU A 57 8.83 11.38 -2.13
CA LEU A 57 7.98 10.30 -1.60
C LEU A 57 6.91 10.82 -0.62
N ILE A 58 7.05 12.03 -0.11
CA ILE A 58 6.05 12.69 0.73
C ILE A 58 5.37 13.76 -0.11
N VAL A 59 4.25 13.39 -0.71
CA VAL A 59 3.52 14.23 -1.67
C VAL A 59 2.21 14.70 -1.08
N ILE A 60 2.11 16.01 -0.87
CA ILE A 60 0.90 16.69 -0.38
C ILE A 60 0.54 17.74 -1.41
N HIS A 61 -0.64 17.64 -2.00
CA HIS A 61 -1.14 18.67 -2.89
C HIS A 61 -1.51 19.90 -2.08
N LYS A 62 -0.89 21.03 -2.40
CA LYS A 62 -1.09 22.31 -1.71
C LYS A 62 -1.66 23.36 -2.66
N ASP A 63 -2.53 24.18 -2.15
CA ASP A 63 -3.04 25.36 -2.86
C ASP A 63 -1.87 26.33 -3.11
N PRO A 64 -1.60 26.73 -4.36
CA PRO A 64 -0.42 27.51 -4.69
C PRO A 64 -0.46 28.95 -4.13
N ALA A 65 -1.64 29.46 -3.80
CA ALA A 65 -1.79 30.82 -3.26
C ALA A 65 -1.62 30.89 -1.75
N THR A 66 -2.03 29.82 -1.04
CA THR A 66 -2.07 29.81 0.43
C THR A 66 -1.07 28.87 1.07
N GLY A 67 -0.58 27.87 0.33
CA GLY A 67 0.24 26.78 0.83
C GLY A 67 -0.52 25.74 1.66
N GLU A 68 -1.84 25.92 1.81
CA GLU A 68 -2.69 24.95 2.55
C GLU A 68 -2.88 23.66 1.77
N PRO A 69 -2.84 22.48 2.44
CA PRO A 69 -3.16 21.22 1.81
C PRO A 69 -4.57 21.17 1.25
N THR A 70 -4.72 20.70 0.03
CA THR A 70 -6.01 20.61 -0.68
C THR A 70 -6.86 19.43 -0.25
N GLY A 71 -6.24 18.41 0.38
CA GLY A 71 -6.90 17.16 0.78
C GLY A 71 -6.39 15.93 0.01
N THR A 72 -5.67 16.12 -1.10
CA THR A 72 -5.05 15.02 -1.84
C THR A 72 -3.62 14.80 -1.38
N ILE A 73 -3.29 13.55 -1.10
CA ILE A 73 -1.94 13.09 -0.75
C ILE A 73 -1.56 11.87 -1.58
N ASN A 74 -0.27 11.65 -1.79
CA ASN A 74 0.23 10.47 -2.52
C ASN A 74 1.43 9.84 -1.81
N GLU A 75 1.75 8.62 -2.28
CA GLU A 75 2.93 7.83 -1.91
C GLU A 75 3.07 7.65 -0.39
N GLN A 76 4.25 7.85 0.15
CA GLN A 76 4.52 7.64 1.58
C GLN A 76 3.70 8.52 2.52
N THR A 77 3.09 9.59 2.02
CA THR A 77 2.21 10.44 2.84
C THR A 77 0.98 9.66 3.34
N ILE A 78 0.53 8.65 2.59
CA ILE A 78 -0.57 7.76 2.96
C ILE A 78 -0.32 7.12 4.33
N GLN A 79 0.92 6.80 4.64
CA GLN A 79 1.31 6.19 5.90
C GLN A 79 1.03 7.08 7.13
N MET A 80 1.04 8.40 6.95
CA MET A 80 0.68 9.32 8.05
C MET A 80 -0.79 9.14 8.45
N VAL A 81 -1.63 8.82 7.47
CA VAL A 81 -3.06 8.55 7.70
C VAL A 81 -3.28 7.14 8.23
N GLU A 82 -2.59 6.15 7.69
CA GLU A 82 -2.71 4.74 8.12
C GLU A 82 -2.37 4.54 9.59
N ARG A 83 -1.42 5.32 10.13
CA ARG A 83 -1.05 5.28 11.55
C ARG A 83 -2.19 5.66 12.50
N VAL A 84 -3.15 6.45 12.04
CA VAL A 84 -4.28 6.91 12.84
C VAL A 84 -5.58 6.16 12.54
N ILE A 85 -5.57 5.28 11.54
CA ILE A 85 -6.69 4.37 11.25
C ILE A 85 -6.65 3.21 12.25
N PRO A 86 -7.79 2.90 12.92
CA PRO A 86 -7.87 1.71 13.75
C PRO A 86 -7.52 0.44 12.97
N GLN A 87 -6.62 -0.37 13.53
CA GLN A 87 -6.19 -1.61 12.88
C GLN A 87 -7.32 -2.65 12.91
N ALA A 88 -7.58 -3.27 11.76
CA ALA A 88 -8.49 -4.39 11.66
C ALA A 88 -7.96 -5.60 12.45
N GLN A 89 -8.89 -6.39 13.01
CA GLN A 89 -8.53 -7.58 13.75
C GLN A 89 -8.42 -8.80 12.82
N VAL A 90 -7.77 -9.86 13.28
CA VAL A 90 -7.65 -11.13 12.53
C VAL A 90 -9.02 -11.65 12.08
N ALA A 91 -10.04 -11.57 12.95
CA ALA A 91 -11.39 -12.00 12.61
C ALA A 91 -12.02 -11.20 11.46
N ASP A 92 -11.79 -9.89 11.41
CA ASP A 92 -12.30 -9.03 10.32
C ASP A 92 -11.66 -9.42 8.99
N TYR A 93 -10.35 -9.69 9.00
CA TYR A 93 -9.64 -10.18 7.82
C TYR A 93 -10.12 -11.57 7.40
N SER A 94 -10.32 -12.49 8.34
CA SER A 94 -10.78 -13.85 8.04
C SER A 94 -12.12 -13.85 7.32
N GLU A 95 -13.10 -13.10 7.80
CA GLU A 95 -14.41 -13.03 7.15
C GLU A 95 -14.34 -12.35 5.77
N THR A 96 -13.54 -11.30 5.64
CA THR A 96 -13.34 -10.60 4.37
C THR A 96 -12.66 -11.53 3.35
N ILE A 97 -11.56 -12.20 3.73
CA ILE A 97 -10.83 -13.13 2.87
C ILE A 97 -11.75 -14.27 2.44
N TYR A 98 -12.51 -14.85 3.37
CA TYR A 98 -13.45 -15.92 3.05
C TYR A 98 -14.47 -15.51 2.00
N GLY A 99 -15.08 -14.33 2.12
CA GLY A 99 -16.05 -13.82 1.15
C GLY A 99 -15.46 -13.58 -0.24
N ILE A 100 -14.21 -13.09 -0.30
CA ILE A 100 -13.50 -12.89 -1.56
C ILE A 100 -13.16 -14.25 -2.20
N PHE A 101 -12.65 -15.19 -1.43
CA PHE A 101 -12.27 -16.53 -1.90
C PHE A 101 -13.47 -17.33 -2.38
N ASP A 102 -14.60 -17.27 -1.67
CA ASP A 102 -15.85 -17.90 -2.12
C ASP A 102 -16.29 -17.35 -3.49
N THR A 103 -16.11 -16.04 -3.71
CA THR A 103 -16.37 -15.40 -5.01
C THR A 103 -15.41 -15.94 -6.07
N PHE A 104 -14.10 -16.02 -5.81
CA PHE A 104 -13.11 -16.54 -6.75
C PHE A 104 -13.36 -18.00 -7.11
N LEU A 105 -13.69 -18.82 -6.12
CA LEU A 105 -14.07 -20.22 -6.33
C LEU A 105 -15.29 -20.36 -7.25
N SER A 106 -16.26 -19.45 -7.15
CA SER A 106 -17.44 -19.43 -8.02
C SER A 106 -17.08 -19.23 -9.50
N TYR A 107 -15.92 -18.62 -9.79
CA TYR A 107 -15.35 -18.45 -11.12
C TYR A 107 -14.35 -19.57 -11.49
N GLY A 108 -14.15 -20.57 -10.63
CA GLY A 108 -13.21 -21.67 -10.85
C GLY A 108 -11.75 -21.31 -10.53
N ILE A 109 -11.48 -20.19 -9.86
CA ILE A 109 -10.14 -19.80 -9.41
C ILE A 109 -9.86 -20.55 -8.12
N THR A 110 -8.89 -21.47 -8.14
CA THR A 110 -8.55 -22.37 -7.02
C THR A 110 -7.19 -22.09 -6.40
N SER A 111 -6.45 -21.13 -6.96
CA SER A 111 -5.14 -20.74 -6.45
C SER A 111 -4.91 -19.28 -6.75
N GLN A 112 -4.27 -18.56 -5.84
CA GLN A 112 -3.93 -17.16 -6.01
C GLN A 112 -2.61 -16.83 -5.32
N GLN A 113 -1.97 -15.76 -5.75
CA GLN A 113 -0.78 -15.21 -5.13
C GLN A 113 -1.11 -13.83 -4.56
N THR A 114 -0.82 -13.61 -3.28
CA THR A 114 -0.82 -12.28 -2.70
C THR A 114 0.55 -11.64 -2.84
N ALA A 115 0.58 -10.40 -3.29
CA ALA A 115 1.80 -9.63 -3.39
C ALA A 115 2.19 -8.91 -2.08
N GLU A 116 1.35 -8.98 -1.05
CA GLU A 116 1.55 -8.36 0.24
C GLU A 116 1.16 -9.33 1.36
N GLY A 117 2.16 -9.99 1.93
CA GLY A 117 2.00 -10.87 3.09
C GLY A 117 2.56 -10.21 4.34
N HIS A 118 1.74 -10.01 5.34
CA HIS A 118 2.13 -9.56 6.66
C HIS A 118 1.32 -10.29 7.73
N ARG A 119 1.72 -10.14 8.98
CA ARG A 119 1.25 -11.00 10.07
C ARG A 119 -0.27 -11.13 10.17
N VAL A 120 -1.02 -10.04 10.10
CA VAL A 120 -2.48 -10.10 10.32
C VAL A 120 -3.19 -10.90 9.24
N PRO A 121 -2.98 -10.67 7.94
CA PRO A 121 -3.50 -11.54 6.88
C PRO A 121 -3.05 -13.00 6.98
N MET A 122 -1.81 -13.27 7.40
CA MET A 122 -1.31 -14.64 7.55
C MET A 122 -2.03 -15.38 8.69
N ASP A 123 -2.21 -14.72 9.83
CA ASP A 123 -2.96 -15.28 10.95
C ASP A 123 -4.44 -15.50 10.56
N ALA A 124 -5.01 -14.64 9.69
CA ALA A 124 -6.36 -14.81 9.17
C ALA A 124 -6.48 -16.00 8.23
N LEU A 125 -5.52 -16.21 7.33
CA LEU A 125 -5.47 -17.40 6.47
C LEU A 125 -5.35 -18.66 7.32
N LYS A 126 -4.48 -18.64 8.32
CA LYS A 126 -4.32 -19.79 9.24
C LYS A 126 -5.60 -20.07 10.03
N GLN A 127 -6.29 -19.04 10.50
CA GLN A 127 -7.58 -19.19 11.16
C GLN A 127 -8.65 -19.82 10.25
N LEU A 128 -8.68 -19.42 8.96
CA LEU A 128 -9.59 -20.03 7.99
C LEU A 128 -9.27 -21.51 7.76
N GLU A 129 -8.00 -21.86 7.65
CA GLU A 129 -7.55 -23.25 7.49
C GLU A 129 -7.91 -24.09 8.71
N ASP A 130 -7.58 -23.63 9.91
CA ASP A 130 -7.86 -24.34 11.17
C ASP A 130 -9.37 -24.59 11.38
N ASN A 131 -10.21 -23.73 10.81
CA ASN A 131 -11.66 -23.87 10.82
C ASN A 131 -12.21 -24.63 9.58
N ASN A 132 -11.36 -25.23 8.74
CA ASN A 132 -11.71 -25.91 7.49
C ASN A 132 -12.50 -25.03 6.49
N ARG A 133 -12.25 -23.73 6.50
CA ARG A 133 -12.87 -22.73 5.61
C ARG A 133 -11.96 -22.32 4.46
N LEU A 134 -10.65 -22.54 4.54
CA LEU A 134 -9.72 -22.26 3.45
C LEU A 134 -9.78 -23.38 2.41
N LYS A 135 -10.17 -23.06 1.17
CA LYS A 135 -10.38 -24.02 0.08
C LYS A 135 -9.51 -23.71 -1.15
N GLU A 136 -8.75 -22.64 -1.10
CA GLU A 136 -7.85 -22.19 -2.16
C GLU A 136 -6.41 -22.32 -1.71
N ARG A 137 -5.52 -22.54 -2.67
CA ARG A 137 -4.08 -22.44 -2.44
C ARG A 137 -3.64 -20.98 -2.51
N VAL A 138 -2.94 -20.53 -1.51
CA VAL A 138 -2.47 -19.15 -1.38
C VAL A 138 -0.95 -19.12 -1.37
N PHE A 139 -0.37 -18.54 -2.39
CA PHE A 139 1.06 -18.28 -2.50
C PHE A 139 1.33 -16.88 -1.94
N VAL A 140 2.07 -16.79 -0.84
CA VAL A 140 2.25 -15.54 -0.11
C VAL A 140 3.61 -14.95 -0.38
N SER A 141 3.63 -13.73 -0.90
CA SER A 141 4.84 -12.92 -1.02
C SER A 141 4.93 -11.98 0.18
N TRP A 142 5.91 -12.21 1.03
CA TRP A 142 6.19 -11.35 2.18
C TRP A 142 6.72 -10.01 1.70
N ASP A 143 6.19 -8.97 2.27
CA ASP A 143 6.50 -7.61 1.92
C ASP A 143 7.75 -7.15 2.67
N TRP A 144 8.89 -7.00 1.98
CA TRP A 144 10.14 -6.62 2.59
C TRP A 144 10.58 -5.22 2.18
N LYS A 145 10.94 -4.41 3.19
CA LYS A 145 11.42 -3.03 3.03
C LYS A 145 10.48 -2.18 2.18
N THR A 146 9.17 -2.46 2.26
CA THR A 146 8.17 -1.64 1.60
C THR A 146 8.05 -0.31 2.32
N THR A 147 7.89 0.73 1.54
CA THR A 147 7.62 2.06 2.06
C THR A 147 6.17 2.21 2.55
N LEU A 148 5.32 1.24 2.26
CA LEU A 148 3.88 1.31 2.54
C LEU A 148 3.48 0.66 3.87
N ASN A 149 4.36 -0.07 4.54
CA ASN A 149 4.01 -0.75 5.79
C ASN A 149 4.78 -0.20 6.98
N LEU A 150 4.15 0.70 7.75
CA LEU A 150 4.73 1.27 8.97
C LEU A 150 4.25 0.59 10.25
N ALA A 151 3.37 -0.41 10.15
CA ALA A 151 2.89 -1.14 11.31
C ALA A 151 3.98 -2.02 11.93
N TYR A 152 5.02 -2.34 11.14
CA TYR A 152 6.11 -3.22 11.54
C TYR A 152 7.47 -2.60 11.26
N SER A 153 8.42 -2.80 12.16
CA SER A 153 9.83 -2.49 11.88
C SER A 153 10.41 -3.46 10.85
N LEU A 154 11.53 -3.09 10.23
CA LEU A 154 12.22 -3.99 9.31
C LEU A 154 12.61 -5.30 10.00
N ASP A 155 13.09 -5.25 11.24
CA ASP A 155 13.43 -6.43 12.04
C ASP A 155 12.22 -7.34 12.29
N ASP A 156 11.01 -6.75 12.52
CA ASP A 156 9.78 -7.52 12.67
C ASP A 156 9.42 -8.26 11.38
N ILE A 157 9.53 -7.57 10.24
CA ILE A 157 9.26 -8.15 8.92
C ILE A 157 10.23 -9.29 8.63
N GLU A 158 11.53 -9.08 8.82
CA GLU A 158 12.55 -10.11 8.63
C GLU A 158 12.33 -11.32 9.55
N ASN A 159 11.96 -11.09 10.81
CA ASN A 159 11.63 -12.17 11.72
C ASN A 159 10.37 -12.95 11.29
N GLN A 160 9.37 -12.27 10.74
CA GLN A 160 8.19 -12.93 10.16
C GLN A 160 8.58 -13.81 8.97
N ILE A 161 9.42 -13.32 8.06
CA ILE A 161 9.93 -14.08 6.91
C ILE A 161 10.73 -15.30 7.39
N LYS A 162 11.64 -15.14 8.35
CA LYS A 162 12.46 -16.23 8.93
C LYS A 162 11.61 -17.30 9.61
N THR A 163 10.48 -16.92 10.18
CA THR A 163 9.55 -17.84 10.89
C THR A 163 8.34 -18.25 10.05
N ARG A 164 8.36 -18.03 8.73
CA ARG A 164 7.23 -18.24 7.83
C ARG A 164 6.71 -19.67 7.79
N GLU A 165 7.59 -20.65 8.01
CA GLU A 165 7.25 -22.08 7.97
C GLU A 165 6.13 -22.47 8.94
N LYS A 166 5.89 -21.68 9.99
CA LYS A 166 4.77 -21.90 10.90
C LYS A 166 3.39 -21.76 10.24
N TYR A 167 3.35 -21.12 9.06
CA TYR A 167 2.13 -20.95 8.27
C TYR A 167 2.03 -21.95 7.13
N ALA A 168 3.12 -22.67 6.79
CA ALA A 168 3.14 -23.57 5.66
C ALA A 168 2.17 -24.74 5.82
N SER A 169 1.45 -25.07 4.75
CA SER A 169 0.49 -26.16 4.71
C SER A 169 0.20 -26.58 3.27
N ASP A 170 -0.77 -27.50 3.07
CA ASP A 170 -1.25 -27.89 1.74
C ASP A 170 -2.00 -26.76 1.02
N PHE A 171 -2.42 -25.71 1.75
CA PHE A 171 -3.13 -24.56 1.22
C PHE A 171 -2.33 -23.26 1.27
N ILE A 172 -1.38 -23.13 2.18
CA ILE A 172 -0.61 -21.88 2.39
C ILE A 172 0.86 -22.11 2.04
N TYR A 173 1.35 -21.38 1.04
CA TYR A 173 2.73 -21.45 0.53
C TYR A 173 3.45 -20.11 0.78
N PRO A 174 4.09 -19.92 1.95
CA PRO A 174 4.63 -18.61 2.38
C PRO A 174 6.07 -18.37 1.94
N ASN A 175 6.48 -18.84 0.75
CA ASN A 175 7.89 -18.96 0.35
C ASN A 175 8.35 -17.90 -0.66
N TYR A 176 7.65 -16.79 -0.78
CA TYR A 176 7.99 -15.71 -1.69
C TYR A 176 8.28 -14.43 -0.92
N VAL A 177 9.12 -13.57 -1.48
CA VAL A 177 9.37 -12.23 -0.96
C VAL A 177 9.08 -11.21 -2.04
N LYS A 178 8.35 -10.15 -1.69
CA LYS A 178 8.11 -8.99 -2.53
C LYS A 178 9.09 -7.89 -2.19
N ILE A 179 9.77 -7.38 -3.22
CA ILE A 179 10.65 -6.21 -3.11
C ILE A 179 10.16 -5.16 -4.11
N PHE A 180 9.92 -3.95 -3.64
CA PHE A 180 9.60 -2.80 -4.48
C PHE A 180 10.90 -2.17 -4.97
N ALA A 181 11.30 -2.50 -6.19
CA ALA A 181 12.53 -1.99 -6.79
C ALA A 181 12.43 -0.52 -7.20
N ASP A 182 11.24 -0.07 -7.61
CA ASP A 182 10.93 1.28 -8.06
C ASP A 182 9.47 1.65 -7.72
N GLY A 183 8.96 2.74 -8.29
CA GLY A 183 7.58 3.17 -8.10
C GLY A 183 6.61 2.68 -9.16
N GLY A 184 5.46 3.36 -9.31
CA GLY A 184 4.39 3.03 -10.25
C GLY A 184 4.47 3.85 -11.56
N PRO A 185 4.17 3.25 -12.73
CA PRO A 185 4.17 3.98 -13.99
C PRO A 185 3.07 5.05 -14.04
N PHE A 186 1.92 4.80 -13.43
CA PHE A 186 0.79 5.75 -13.43
C PHE A 186 1.01 6.96 -12.52
N SER A 187 1.89 6.84 -11.52
CA SER A 187 2.32 7.95 -10.67
C SER A 187 3.57 8.67 -11.20
N GLY A 188 4.13 8.22 -12.33
CA GLY A 188 5.34 8.78 -12.90
C GLY A 188 6.60 8.51 -12.08
N THR A 189 6.62 7.44 -11.28
CA THR A 189 7.72 7.15 -10.35
C THR A 189 8.50 5.87 -10.69
N SER A 190 8.03 5.06 -11.64
CA SER A 190 8.79 3.90 -12.15
C SER A 190 10.10 4.34 -12.79
N LEU A 191 11.15 3.54 -12.60
CA LEU A 191 12.44 3.76 -13.24
C LEU A 191 12.40 3.31 -14.70
N LEU A 192 12.52 4.25 -15.63
CA LEU A 192 12.44 4.02 -17.07
C LEU A 192 13.80 4.13 -17.75
N LEU A 193 13.96 3.46 -18.90
CA LEU A 193 15.14 3.58 -19.78
C LEU A 193 15.14 4.89 -20.59
N GLN A 194 13.97 5.48 -20.80
CA GLN A 194 13.77 6.77 -21.46
C GLN A 194 13.08 7.71 -20.45
N PRO A 195 13.32 9.03 -20.55
CA PRO A 195 12.66 9.97 -19.65
C PRO A 195 11.14 9.94 -19.85
N TYR A 196 10.42 10.22 -18.78
CA TYR A 196 9.00 10.55 -18.87
C TYR A 196 8.77 11.76 -19.75
N GLU A 197 7.64 11.82 -20.42
CA GLU A 197 7.18 13.04 -21.07
C GLU A 197 7.02 14.15 -20.01
N LYS A 198 7.42 15.37 -20.38
CA LYS A 198 7.39 16.51 -19.45
C LYS A 198 6.02 16.75 -18.84
N ASP A 199 4.99 16.64 -19.67
CA ASP A 199 3.60 16.89 -19.26
C ASP A 199 3.08 15.84 -18.25
N PHE A 200 3.62 14.62 -18.33
CA PHE A 200 3.25 13.54 -17.42
C PHE A 200 3.92 13.68 -16.04
N ALA A 201 5.22 13.94 -16.01
CA ALA A 201 6.00 13.99 -14.76
C ALA A 201 6.25 15.41 -14.23
N GLY A 202 5.87 16.44 -14.99
CA GLY A 202 6.13 17.85 -14.66
C GLY A 202 7.61 18.24 -14.63
N LYS A 203 8.52 17.32 -15.03
CA LYS A 203 9.98 17.51 -15.01
C LYS A 203 10.61 17.06 -16.32
N GLU A 204 11.41 17.94 -16.93
CA GLU A 204 12.18 17.58 -18.12
C GLU A 204 13.31 16.61 -17.77
N GLY A 205 13.47 15.53 -18.57
CA GLY A 205 14.53 14.55 -18.39
C GLY A 205 14.40 13.68 -17.13
N PHE A 206 13.20 13.55 -16.56
CA PHE A 206 12.96 12.73 -15.39
C PHE A 206 12.73 11.26 -15.78
N TYR A 207 13.48 10.34 -15.17
CA TYR A 207 13.47 8.90 -15.46
C TYR A 207 12.73 8.07 -14.40
N GLY A 208 12.15 8.67 -13.38
CA GLY A 208 11.68 7.99 -12.18
C GLY A 208 12.83 7.76 -11.19
N GLY A 209 12.65 6.81 -10.28
CA GLY A 209 13.64 6.53 -9.24
C GLY A 209 13.63 5.07 -8.79
N ALA A 210 14.81 4.53 -8.50
CA ALA A 210 14.95 3.26 -7.82
C ALA A 210 14.78 3.46 -6.30
N ASN A 211 14.11 2.48 -5.65
CA ASN A 211 13.94 2.48 -4.19
C ASN A 211 15.17 1.95 -3.46
N MET A 212 16.10 1.34 -4.17
CA MET A 212 17.36 0.84 -3.63
C MET A 212 18.45 0.76 -4.70
N THR A 213 19.69 0.73 -4.28
CA THR A 213 20.83 0.55 -5.18
C THR A 213 20.93 -0.89 -5.68
N VAL A 214 21.73 -1.13 -6.72
CA VAL A 214 22.01 -2.48 -7.24
C VAL A 214 22.68 -3.34 -6.17
N GLU A 215 23.56 -2.75 -5.39
CA GLU A 215 24.27 -3.40 -4.28
C GLU A 215 23.29 -3.86 -3.19
N GLU A 216 22.41 -2.97 -2.73
CA GLU A 216 21.37 -3.29 -1.73
C GLU A 216 20.44 -4.39 -2.22
N PHE A 217 20.03 -4.32 -3.50
CA PHE A 217 19.20 -5.34 -4.13
C PHE A 217 19.91 -6.71 -4.18
N THR A 218 21.18 -6.70 -4.55
CA THR A 218 22.02 -7.91 -4.61
C THR A 218 22.18 -8.55 -3.22
N GLU A 219 22.43 -7.75 -2.19
CA GLU A 219 22.55 -8.25 -0.81
C GLU A 219 21.21 -8.81 -0.29
N ALA A 220 20.07 -8.16 -0.64
CA ALA A 220 18.75 -8.67 -0.29
C ALA A 220 18.49 -10.06 -0.92
N PHE A 221 18.82 -10.25 -2.20
CA PHE A 221 18.69 -11.55 -2.85
C PHE A 221 19.52 -12.64 -2.17
N LYS A 222 20.80 -12.35 -1.88
CA LYS A 222 21.67 -13.30 -1.17
C LYS A 222 21.13 -13.65 0.23
N MET A 223 20.59 -12.66 0.92
CA MET A 223 20.00 -12.84 2.22
C MET A 223 18.80 -13.80 2.16
N PHE A 224 17.85 -13.54 1.25
CA PHE A 224 16.65 -14.38 1.12
C PHE A 224 16.94 -15.78 0.59
N ASP A 225 17.93 -15.93 -0.30
CA ASP A 225 18.39 -17.23 -0.80
C ASP A 225 19.01 -18.10 0.32
N SER A 226 19.46 -17.46 1.39
CA SER A 226 20.03 -18.14 2.56
C SER A 226 19.01 -18.55 3.63
N TRP A 227 17.76 -18.12 3.53
CA TRP A 227 16.66 -18.38 4.47
C TRP A 227 15.69 -19.43 3.96
#